data_44f06c843624ae42734970bf3d51257b
#
_entry.id   44f06c843624ae42734970bf3d51257b
#
_cell.length_a   1.000
_cell.length_b   1.000
_cell.length_c   1.000
_cell.angle_alpha   90.00
_cell.angle_beta   90.00
_cell.angle_gamma   90.00
#
_symmetry.space_group_name_H-M   'P 1'
#
loop_
_entity.id
_entity.type
_entity.pdbx_description
1 polymer ?
#
loop_
_entity_poly.entity_id
_entity_poly.type
_entity_poly.pdbx_seq_one_letter_code
_entity_poly.pdbx_strand_id
1 'polypeptide(L)'
;GGSAHERLDDAILRMTACAVVIKTGTQTYMGNLIHDCIIDEHTKHYKLTLNRHLIKLFGDSDWTAIDWEQRKQLRNKPLCLKLHEYYSSHDKPFPVSLEFLLDLTGCRNSQKASFKRQIKTALEELVKIGFLKSYSIEGDIVKIERI
;
A
#
# COMPACT_ATOMS: atom_id res chain seq x y z
N GLY A 1 -0.78 -14.33 22.87
CA GLY A 1 -1.29 -13.33 21.94
C GLY A 1 -2.12 -12.33 22.71
N GLY A 2 -1.71 -11.07 22.73
CA GLY A 2 -2.42 -9.99 23.39
C GLY A 2 -3.81 -9.75 22.82
N SER A 3 -4.65 -9.04 23.57
CA SER A 3 -6.00 -8.64 23.14
C SER A 3 -5.95 -7.75 21.88
N ALA A 4 -7.10 -7.56 21.21
CA ALA A 4 -7.17 -6.66 20.06
C ALA A 4 -6.79 -5.21 20.44
N HIS A 5 -7.16 -4.77 21.66
CA HIS A 5 -6.79 -3.46 22.18
C HIS A 5 -5.29 -3.33 22.44
N GLU A 6 -4.64 -4.30 23.09
CA GLU A 6 -3.19 -4.28 23.30
C GLU A 6 -2.40 -4.17 21.98
N ARG A 7 -2.86 -4.88 20.94
CA ARG A 7 -2.22 -4.78 19.60
C ARG A 7 -2.44 -3.41 18.96
N LEU A 8 -3.59 -2.78 19.20
CA LEU A 8 -3.88 -1.43 18.73
C LEU A 8 -3.02 -0.40 19.46
N ASP A 9 -2.91 -0.52 20.79
CA ASP A 9 -2.08 0.34 21.62
C ASP A 9 -0.60 0.29 21.18
N ASP A 10 -0.06 -0.91 21.00
CA ASP A 10 1.29 -1.13 20.49
C ASP A 10 1.50 -0.52 19.09
N ALA A 11 0.50 -0.64 18.23
CA ALA A 11 0.58 -0.08 16.87
C ALA A 11 0.57 1.45 16.91
N ILE A 12 -0.30 2.06 17.71
CA ILE A 12 -0.38 3.51 17.88
C ILE A 12 0.92 4.04 18.50
N LEU A 13 1.42 3.39 19.56
CA LEU A 13 2.68 3.77 20.19
C LEU A 13 3.85 3.76 19.21
N ARG A 14 3.97 2.70 18.41
CA ARG A 14 5.01 2.61 17.36
C ARG A 14 4.87 3.71 16.31
N MET A 15 3.64 4.04 15.88
CA MET A 15 3.40 5.11 14.90
C MET A 15 3.70 6.50 15.47
N THR A 16 3.45 6.70 16.77
CA THR A 16 3.78 7.96 17.47
C THR A 16 5.31 8.11 17.65
N ALA A 17 6.01 7.01 17.92
CA ALA A 17 7.46 7.00 18.09
C ALA A 17 8.24 7.00 16.75
N CYS A 18 7.59 6.62 15.64
CA CYS A 18 8.23 6.49 14.34
C CYS A 18 8.40 7.86 13.67
N ALA A 19 9.63 8.27 13.46
CA ALA A 19 9.95 9.41 12.61
C ALA A 19 9.93 9.00 11.14
N VAL A 20 9.30 9.82 10.30
CA VAL A 20 9.26 9.66 8.84
C VAL A 20 9.95 10.83 8.17
N VAL A 21 10.57 10.57 7.04
CA VAL A 21 11.15 11.58 6.15
C VAL A 21 10.40 11.53 4.84
N ILE A 22 9.73 12.63 4.48
CA ILE A 22 8.97 12.74 3.23
C ILE A 22 9.56 13.89 2.43
N LYS A 23 9.98 13.59 1.21
CA LYS A 23 10.54 14.56 0.27
C LYS A 23 9.50 14.88 -0.81
N THR A 24 9.15 16.15 -0.95
CA THR A 24 8.22 16.65 -1.98
C THR A 24 8.85 17.85 -2.68
N GLY A 25 9.16 17.71 -3.98
CA GLY A 25 9.76 18.81 -4.74
C GLY A 25 10.99 19.41 -4.03
N THR A 26 10.88 20.66 -3.57
CA THR A 26 11.94 21.40 -2.90
C THR A 26 11.93 21.29 -1.37
N GLN A 27 10.95 20.60 -0.79
CA GLN A 27 10.78 20.52 0.67
C GLN A 27 11.02 19.10 1.18
N THR A 28 11.61 19.00 2.37
CA THR A 28 11.73 17.77 3.11
C THR A 28 11.03 17.92 4.46
N TYR A 29 10.02 17.08 4.69
CA TYR A 29 9.39 16.96 6.00
C TYR A 29 10.10 15.87 6.79
N MET A 30 10.43 16.17 8.05
CA MET A 30 10.93 15.19 9.02
C MET A 30 10.08 15.30 10.29
N GLY A 31 9.47 14.22 10.70
CA GLY A 31 8.61 14.23 11.90
C GLY A 31 7.77 12.97 12.01
N ASN A 32 6.87 12.97 12.97
CA ASN A 32 5.99 11.82 13.26
C ASN A 32 4.65 11.98 12.53
N LEU A 33 4.01 10.86 12.19
CA LEU A 33 2.68 10.85 11.59
C LEU A 33 1.60 11.19 12.61
N ILE A 34 1.70 10.63 13.80
CA ILE A 34 0.81 10.87 14.94
C ILE A 34 1.52 11.81 15.90
N HIS A 35 0.88 12.95 16.22
CA HIS A 35 1.41 13.89 17.19
C HIS A 35 1.22 13.38 18.61
N ASP A 36 -0.01 13.00 18.95
CA ASP A 36 -0.39 12.41 20.22
C ASP A 36 -1.60 11.48 20.10
N CYS A 37 -1.80 10.68 21.13
CA CYS A 37 -2.99 9.84 21.32
C CYS A 37 -3.41 9.90 22.77
N ILE A 38 -4.69 10.21 23.00
CA ILE A 38 -5.32 10.14 24.33
C ILE A 38 -6.29 8.97 24.31
N ILE A 39 -6.19 8.09 25.31
CA ILE A 39 -7.06 6.93 25.49
C ILE A 39 -7.93 7.17 26.72
N ASP A 40 -9.24 7.11 26.53
CA ASP A 40 -10.18 7.04 27.64
C ASP A 40 -10.24 5.60 28.14
N GLU A 41 -9.70 5.36 29.33
CA GLU A 41 -9.60 4.01 29.90
C GLU A 41 -10.95 3.38 30.26
N HIS A 42 -11.99 4.20 30.47
CA HIS A 42 -13.33 3.71 30.79
C HIS A 42 -14.09 3.29 29.52
N THR A 43 -14.10 4.17 28.52
CA THR A 43 -14.85 3.95 27.27
C THR A 43 -14.04 3.23 26.20
N LYS A 44 -12.71 3.13 26.40
CA LYS A 44 -11.76 2.64 25.39
C LYS A 44 -11.81 3.39 24.06
N HIS A 45 -12.20 4.67 24.12
CA HIS A 45 -12.14 5.55 22.97
C HIS A 45 -10.73 6.16 22.80
N TYR A 46 -10.29 6.22 21.57
CA TYR A 46 -9.00 6.79 21.16
C TYR A 46 -9.21 8.13 20.49
N LYS A 47 -8.54 9.17 20.98
CA LYS A 47 -8.45 10.47 20.34
C LYS A 47 -7.04 10.66 19.80
N LEU A 48 -6.91 10.60 18.46
CA LEU A 48 -5.65 10.76 17.76
C LEU A 48 -5.52 12.18 17.21
N THR A 49 -4.38 12.82 17.47
CA THR A 49 -4.01 14.08 16.80
C THR A 49 -2.96 13.77 15.74
N LEU A 50 -3.33 13.97 14.47
CA LEU A 50 -2.40 13.82 13.37
C LEU A 50 -1.54 15.07 13.20
N ASN A 51 -0.33 14.89 12.71
CA ASN A 51 0.54 16.03 12.45
C ASN A 51 -0.03 16.91 11.30
N ARG A 52 -0.21 18.20 11.57
CA ARG A 52 -0.80 19.13 10.59
C ARG A 52 -0.03 19.23 9.28
N HIS A 53 1.29 18.99 9.31
CA HIS A 53 2.10 19.01 8.09
C HIS A 53 1.77 17.86 7.14
N LEU A 54 1.20 16.74 7.64
CA LEU A 54 0.72 15.66 6.79
C LEU A 54 -0.42 16.09 5.88
N ILE A 55 -1.34 16.94 6.39
CA ILE A 55 -2.48 17.43 5.60
C ILE A 55 -1.99 18.20 4.37
N LYS A 56 -0.89 18.96 4.51
CA LYS A 56 -0.26 19.68 3.41
C LYS A 56 0.36 18.75 2.35
N LEU A 57 0.82 17.55 2.76
CA LEU A 57 1.36 16.55 1.84
C LEU A 57 0.29 15.90 0.98
N PHE A 58 -0.98 15.94 1.42
CA PHE A 58 -2.12 15.39 0.68
C PHE A 58 -2.89 16.47 -0.10
N GLY A 59 -2.43 17.73 -0.07
CA GLY A 59 -3.19 18.88 -0.59
C GLY A 59 -3.21 19.05 -2.10
N ASP A 60 -2.15 18.65 -2.81
CA ASP A 60 -1.95 19.00 -4.22
C ASP A 60 -1.63 17.76 -5.07
N SER A 61 -2.62 16.92 -5.35
CA SER A 61 -2.50 15.81 -6.33
C SER A 61 -1.44 14.71 -6.07
N ASP A 62 -0.61 14.83 -5.05
CA ASP A 62 0.46 13.87 -4.73
C ASP A 62 -0.02 12.66 -3.91
N TRP A 63 -1.31 12.37 -3.97
CA TRP A 63 -1.91 11.25 -3.26
C TRP A 63 -2.70 10.34 -4.21
N THR A 64 -2.79 9.07 -3.86
CA THR A 64 -3.56 8.07 -4.60
C THR A 64 -4.69 7.55 -3.74
N ALA A 65 -5.92 7.68 -4.24
CA ALA A 65 -7.06 7.03 -3.62
C ALA A 65 -7.00 5.52 -3.85
N ILE A 66 -7.04 4.76 -2.76
CA ILE A 66 -7.09 3.29 -2.82
C ILE A 66 -8.49 2.84 -2.41
N ASP A 67 -9.13 2.04 -3.26
CA ASP A 67 -10.43 1.44 -2.92
C ASP A 67 -10.26 0.45 -1.77
N TRP A 68 -10.87 0.82 -0.62
CA TRP A 68 -10.76 0.05 0.60
C TRP A 68 -11.51 -1.27 0.55
N GLU A 69 -12.64 -1.34 -0.19
CA GLU A 69 -13.42 -2.56 -0.33
C GLU A 69 -12.69 -3.60 -1.18
N GLN A 70 -12.04 -3.15 -2.26
CA GLN A 70 -11.15 -4.01 -3.06
C GLN A 70 -9.95 -4.47 -2.21
N ARG A 71 -9.35 -3.57 -1.42
CA ARG A 71 -8.22 -3.91 -0.55
C ARG A 71 -8.57 -4.94 0.52
N LYS A 72 -9.77 -4.89 1.10
CA LYS A 72 -10.26 -5.91 2.05
C LYS A 72 -10.34 -7.31 1.42
N GLN A 73 -10.77 -7.41 0.16
CA GLN A 73 -10.86 -8.68 -0.57
C GLN A 73 -9.48 -9.30 -0.84
N LEU A 74 -8.43 -8.47 -0.87
CA LEU A 74 -7.04 -8.88 -1.05
C LEU A 74 -6.33 -9.20 0.27
N ARG A 75 -7.04 -9.17 1.40
CA ARG A 75 -6.48 -9.48 2.71
C ARG A 75 -5.76 -10.84 2.69
N ASN A 76 -4.56 -10.89 3.26
CA ASN A 76 -3.67 -12.05 3.27
C ASN A 76 -3.03 -12.42 1.90
N LYS A 77 -3.12 -11.55 0.89
CA LYS A 77 -2.48 -11.71 -0.42
C LYS A 77 -1.47 -10.57 -0.65
N PRO A 78 -0.29 -10.60 -0.02
CA PRO A 78 0.63 -9.45 0.01
C PRO A 78 1.08 -9.00 -1.39
N LEU A 79 1.29 -9.94 -2.32
CA LEU A 79 1.64 -9.61 -3.70
C LEU A 79 0.50 -8.86 -4.41
N CYS A 80 -0.74 -9.32 -4.24
CA CYS A 80 -1.91 -8.62 -4.80
C CYS A 80 -2.07 -7.22 -4.20
N LEU A 81 -1.89 -7.07 -2.88
CA LEU A 81 -1.95 -5.77 -2.20
C LEU A 81 -0.92 -4.80 -2.75
N LYS A 82 0.33 -5.27 -3.01
CA LYS A 82 1.40 -4.43 -3.55
C LYS A 82 1.14 -4.03 -5.01
N LEU A 83 0.66 -4.96 -5.84
CA LEU A 83 0.29 -4.65 -7.22
C LEU A 83 -0.92 -3.72 -7.28
N HIS A 84 -1.93 -3.92 -6.43
CA HIS A 84 -3.09 -3.04 -6.33
C HIS A 84 -2.67 -1.61 -5.98
N GLU A 85 -1.80 -1.43 -4.98
CA GLU A 85 -1.24 -0.15 -4.57
C GLU A 85 -0.49 0.53 -5.73
N TYR A 86 0.43 -0.20 -6.36
CA TYR A 86 1.24 0.32 -7.47
C TYR A 86 0.35 0.75 -8.66
N TYR A 87 -0.53 -0.12 -9.12
CA TYR A 87 -1.38 0.20 -10.25
C TYR A 87 -2.48 1.22 -9.92
N SER A 88 -2.88 1.38 -8.65
CA SER A 88 -3.78 2.46 -8.24
C SER A 88 -3.17 3.84 -8.45
N SER A 89 -1.85 3.98 -8.34
CA SER A 89 -1.16 5.26 -8.53
C SER A 89 -0.95 5.65 -9.99
N HIS A 90 -1.37 4.81 -10.96
CA HIS A 90 -1.21 5.06 -12.38
C HIS A 90 -2.55 4.98 -13.09
N ASP A 91 -3.02 6.09 -13.63
CA ASP A 91 -4.28 6.14 -14.39
C ASP A 91 -4.18 5.32 -15.69
N LYS A 92 -3.07 5.46 -16.41
CA LYS A 92 -2.73 4.69 -17.62
C LYS A 92 -1.38 3.99 -17.43
N PRO A 93 -1.38 2.81 -16.79
CA PRO A 93 -0.12 2.13 -16.48
C PRO A 93 0.62 1.72 -17.77
N PHE A 94 1.91 2.06 -17.83
CA PHE A 94 2.79 1.57 -18.89
C PHE A 94 3.10 0.08 -18.69
N PRO A 95 3.42 -0.64 -19.80
CA PRO A 95 3.96 -1.99 -19.70
C PRO A 95 5.23 -2.01 -18.84
N VAL A 96 5.32 -2.96 -17.93
CA VAL A 96 6.47 -3.09 -17.00
C VAL A 96 7.10 -4.47 -17.10
N SER A 97 8.40 -4.57 -16.84
CA SER A 97 9.09 -5.85 -16.85
C SER A 97 8.83 -6.65 -15.56
N LEU A 98 8.96 -7.99 -15.66
CA LEU A 98 8.92 -8.86 -14.48
C LEU A 98 10.06 -8.54 -13.49
N GLU A 99 11.21 -8.08 -13.98
CA GLU A 99 12.33 -7.65 -13.15
C GLU A 99 11.96 -6.42 -12.31
N PHE A 100 11.36 -5.41 -12.95
CA PHE A 100 10.84 -4.25 -12.23
C PHE A 100 9.81 -4.64 -11.16
N LEU A 101 8.87 -5.54 -11.50
CA LEU A 101 7.88 -6.02 -10.52
C LEU A 101 8.52 -6.83 -9.38
N LEU A 102 9.60 -7.54 -9.65
CA LEU A 102 10.35 -8.27 -8.61
C LEU A 102 10.95 -7.30 -7.61
N ASP A 103 11.62 -6.25 -8.11
CA ASP A 103 12.22 -5.20 -7.28
C ASP A 103 11.15 -4.42 -6.50
N LEU A 104 10.07 -4.01 -7.17
CA LEU A 104 8.95 -3.29 -6.58
C LEU A 104 8.29 -4.06 -5.43
N THR A 105 8.12 -5.36 -5.59
CA THR A 105 7.44 -6.21 -4.60
C THR A 105 8.36 -6.70 -3.50
N GLY A 106 9.68 -6.59 -3.66
CA GLY A 106 10.67 -7.12 -2.74
C GLY A 106 10.59 -8.65 -2.60
N CYS A 107 10.05 -9.34 -3.61
CA CYS A 107 9.87 -10.78 -3.59
C CYS A 107 11.23 -11.48 -3.63
N ARG A 108 11.55 -12.30 -2.62
CA ARG A 108 12.84 -13.00 -2.52
C ARG A 108 12.98 -14.20 -3.45
N ASN A 109 11.98 -14.43 -4.31
CA ASN A 109 11.99 -15.58 -5.21
C ASN A 109 12.92 -15.34 -6.41
N SER A 110 14.12 -15.90 -6.35
CA SER A 110 15.14 -15.76 -7.39
C SER A 110 14.84 -16.52 -8.69
N GLN A 111 13.83 -17.41 -8.68
CA GLN A 111 13.45 -18.17 -9.88
C GLN A 111 12.40 -17.41 -10.70
N LYS A 112 12.82 -16.81 -11.81
CA LYS A 112 12.00 -16.03 -12.72
C LYS A 112 10.69 -16.72 -13.15
N ALA A 113 10.76 -18.03 -13.46
CA ALA A 113 9.57 -18.79 -13.85
C ALA A 113 8.54 -18.94 -12.72
N SER A 114 9.01 -19.11 -11.49
CA SER A 114 8.15 -19.18 -10.30
C SER A 114 7.50 -17.82 -10.02
N PHE A 115 8.28 -16.73 -10.09
CA PHE A 115 7.77 -15.38 -9.92
C PHE A 115 6.75 -15.01 -10.99
N LYS A 116 7.00 -15.36 -12.27
CA LYS A 116 6.04 -15.14 -13.36
C LYS A 116 4.68 -15.81 -13.08
N ARG A 117 4.68 -17.01 -12.54
CA ARG A 117 3.43 -17.71 -12.12
C ARG A 117 2.73 -16.97 -10.99
N GLN A 118 3.48 -16.51 -9.99
CA GLN A 118 2.91 -15.72 -8.87
C GLN A 118 2.29 -14.41 -9.36
N ILE A 119 2.96 -13.68 -10.25
CA ILE A 119 2.42 -12.46 -10.88
C ILE A 119 1.14 -12.78 -11.64
N LYS A 120 1.13 -13.85 -12.45
CA LYS A 120 -0.07 -14.27 -13.18
C LYS A 120 -1.25 -14.50 -12.23
N THR A 121 -1.06 -15.30 -11.20
CA THR A 121 -2.10 -15.57 -10.19
C THR A 121 -2.56 -14.29 -9.48
N ALA A 122 -1.64 -13.39 -9.17
CA ALA A 122 -1.99 -12.12 -8.52
C ALA A 122 -2.80 -11.20 -9.45
N LEU A 123 -2.47 -11.13 -10.74
CA LEU A 123 -3.24 -10.37 -11.74
C LEU A 123 -4.63 -10.97 -11.97
N GLU A 124 -4.76 -12.31 -12.00
CA GLU A 124 -6.06 -12.99 -12.06
C GLU A 124 -6.97 -12.60 -10.87
N GLU A 125 -6.41 -12.52 -9.67
CA GLU A 125 -7.15 -12.06 -8.49
C GLU A 125 -7.56 -10.59 -8.60
N LEU A 126 -6.71 -9.73 -9.16
CA LEU A 126 -7.04 -8.32 -9.39
C LEU A 126 -8.15 -8.15 -10.45
N VAL A 127 -8.20 -8.98 -11.46
CA VAL A 127 -9.34 -9.03 -12.42
C VAL A 127 -10.60 -9.51 -11.71
N LYS A 128 -10.50 -10.56 -10.91
CA LYS A 128 -11.65 -11.14 -10.19
C LYS A 128 -12.35 -10.16 -9.24
N ILE A 129 -11.60 -9.27 -8.59
CA ILE A 129 -12.16 -8.22 -7.70
C ILE A 129 -12.64 -6.98 -8.46
N GLY A 130 -12.58 -6.96 -9.79
CA GLY A 130 -13.02 -5.82 -10.59
C GLY A 130 -12.08 -4.62 -10.55
N PHE A 131 -10.80 -4.81 -10.20
CA PHE A 131 -9.78 -3.75 -10.26
C PHE A 131 -9.14 -3.63 -11.64
N LEU A 132 -8.87 -4.77 -12.28
CA LEU A 132 -8.37 -4.83 -13.65
C LEU A 132 -9.47 -5.33 -14.60
N LYS A 133 -9.55 -4.74 -15.78
CA LYS A 133 -10.36 -5.23 -16.88
C LYS A 133 -9.69 -6.42 -17.57
N SER A 134 -8.38 -6.29 -17.83
CA SER A 134 -7.58 -7.34 -18.48
C SER A 134 -6.09 -7.20 -18.17
N TYR A 135 -5.35 -8.24 -18.46
CA TYR A 135 -3.89 -8.23 -18.46
C TYR A 135 -3.33 -9.15 -19.55
N SER A 136 -2.08 -8.91 -19.97
CA SER A 136 -1.29 -9.83 -20.78
C SER A 136 0.15 -9.90 -20.27
N ILE A 137 0.80 -11.04 -20.50
CA ILE A 137 2.21 -11.25 -20.20
C ILE A 137 2.88 -11.78 -21.47
N GLU A 138 3.59 -10.90 -22.16
CA GLU A 138 4.32 -11.21 -23.40
C GLU A 138 5.83 -11.27 -23.09
N GLY A 139 6.40 -12.48 -23.15
CA GLY A 139 7.76 -12.69 -22.67
C GLY A 139 7.88 -12.32 -21.18
N ASP A 140 8.62 -11.26 -20.90
CA ASP A 140 8.85 -10.72 -19.57
C ASP A 140 8.11 -9.39 -19.33
N ILE A 141 7.31 -8.95 -20.27
CA ILE A 141 6.57 -7.68 -20.16
C ILE A 141 5.14 -7.96 -19.72
N VAL A 142 4.72 -7.27 -18.69
CA VAL A 142 3.36 -7.28 -18.14
C VAL A 142 2.64 -6.02 -18.59
N LYS A 143 1.50 -6.17 -19.24
CA LYS A 143 0.58 -5.10 -19.62
C LYS A 143 -0.71 -5.29 -18.87
N ILE A 144 -1.31 -4.23 -18.38
CA ILE A 144 -2.62 -4.26 -17.72
C ILE A 144 -3.53 -3.18 -18.27
N GLU A 145 -4.83 -3.41 -18.16
CA GLU A 145 -5.89 -2.43 -18.42
C GLU A 145 -6.74 -2.31 -17.16
N ARG A 146 -6.92 -1.10 -16.63
CA ARG A 146 -7.79 -0.82 -15.49
C ARG A 146 -9.24 -0.64 -15.93
N ILE A 147 -10.18 -0.84 -15.01
CA ILE A 147 -11.59 -0.47 -15.17
C ILE A 147 -11.77 1.02 -14.95
#